data_45e3b79be56760f2629a7084dfebc1ef
#
_entry.id   45e3b79be56760f2629a7084dfebc1ef
#
_cell.length_a   1.000
_cell.length_b   1.000
_cell.length_c   1.000
_cell.angle_alpha   90.00
_cell.angle_beta   90.00
_cell.angle_gamma   90.00
#
_symmetry.space_group_name_H-M   'P 1'
#
loop_
_entity.id
_entity.type
_entity.pdbx_description
1 polymer ?
#
loop_
_entity_poly.entity_id
_entity_poly.type
_entity_poly.pdbx_seq_one_letter_code
_entity_poly.pdbx_strand_id
1 'polypeptide(L)'
;MSRKAPARYGSGLRTRPRRRSLVIGTLAGLVVWELLALLAGALTAQGDHVVPHLKVIVTEGITGLSHFYRGGWGPATTLQGAPDSVGLAALAVLQNGLVTLGRFVTGYLAALALGLPAGLLVGAARPVRLAAGGVAGLLRMLPLLAMAPLFTLWFGATSGASIGFVTFGAFWVVLLATANAVGNLPPHVTDYPRTLGLSRTRISTHIVLPAIVPELRGALVLAAGTAWACVLASELYGIQSGLGWALNQTLVYSLVDQMVLVAGLFAGLSLATSRLVDAVTGRLTRWNE
;
A
#
# COMPACT_ATOMS: atom_id res chain seq x y z
N MET A 1 27.60 -28.93 -38.42
CA MET A 1 26.58 -28.83 -37.36
C MET A 1 27.18 -28.03 -36.19
N SER A 2 26.98 -26.73 -36.20
CA SER A 2 27.50 -25.80 -35.16
C SER A 2 26.47 -25.65 -34.08
N ARG A 3 26.76 -26.14 -32.86
CA ARG A 3 25.94 -25.91 -31.65
C ARG A 3 26.16 -24.47 -31.16
N LYS A 4 25.19 -23.61 -31.37
CA LYS A 4 25.13 -22.31 -30.71
C LYS A 4 24.84 -22.52 -29.23
N ALA A 5 25.78 -22.09 -28.39
CA ALA A 5 25.60 -22.05 -26.94
C ALA A 5 24.44 -21.09 -26.57
N PRO A 6 23.62 -21.39 -25.53
CA PRO A 6 22.58 -20.49 -25.08
C PRO A 6 23.18 -19.22 -24.49
N ALA A 7 22.67 -18.06 -24.93
CA ALA A 7 23.03 -16.77 -24.41
C ALA A 7 22.75 -16.73 -22.89
N ARG A 8 23.80 -16.53 -22.09
CA ARG A 8 23.65 -16.20 -20.68
C ARG A 8 22.98 -14.83 -20.59
N TYR A 9 21.71 -14.82 -20.24
CA TYR A 9 21.02 -13.60 -19.82
C TYR A 9 21.76 -13.06 -18.61
N GLY A 10 22.40 -11.91 -18.78
CA GLY A 10 23.14 -11.24 -17.74
C GLY A 10 22.26 -10.97 -16.52
N SER A 11 22.70 -11.45 -15.38
CA SER A 11 22.19 -11.06 -14.07
C SER A 11 22.29 -9.54 -13.94
N GLY A 12 21.19 -8.83 -14.23
CA GLY A 12 21.09 -7.39 -14.03
C GLY A 12 21.52 -7.06 -12.62
N LEU A 13 22.60 -6.30 -12.51
CA LEU A 13 23.19 -5.79 -11.28
C LEU A 13 22.11 -5.11 -10.45
N ARG A 14 21.50 -5.83 -9.50
CA ARG A 14 20.80 -5.24 -8.36
C ARG A 14 21.85 -4.57 -7.47
N THR A 15 22.31 -3.39 -7.89
CA THR A 15 23.09 -2.52 -7.01
C THR A 15 22.17 -2.10 -5.86
N ARG A 16 22.31 -2.76 -4.70
CA ARG A 16 21.72 -2.23 -3.46
C ARG A 16 22.23 -0.81 -3.33
N PRO A 17 21.35 0.20 -3.25
CA PRO A 17 21.81 1.57 -3.08
C PRO A 17 22.69 1.59 -1.84
N ARG A 18 23.94 2.03 -1.98
CA ARG A 18 24.85 2.18 -0.84
C ARG A 18 24.15 3.12 0.14
N ARG A 19 24.19 2.81 1.45
CA ARG A 19 23.60 3.68 2.50
C ARG A 19 23.96 5.16 2.30
N ARG A 20 25.17 5.43 1.79
CA ARG A 20 25.64 6.77 1.42
C ARG A 20 24.80 7.44 0.34
N SER A 21 24.38 6.74 -0.70
CA SER A 21 23.55 7.32 -1.78
C SER A 21 22.14 7.67 -1.32
N LEU A 22 21.57 6.88 -0.39
CA LEU A 22 20.27 7.20 0.23
C LEU A 22 20.39 8.44 1.12
N VAL A 23 21.42 8.53 1.95
CA VAL A 23 21.65 9.70 2.82
C VAL A 23 21.87 10.96 1.98
N ILE A 24 22.71 10.89 0.94
CA ILE A 24 22.94 12.03 0.04
C ILE A 24 21.64 12.44 -0.66
N GLY A 25 20.85 11.50 -1.16
CA GLY A 25 19.56 11.79 -1.81
C GLY A 25 18.56 12.43 -0.85
N THR A 26 18.48 11.97 0.40
CA THR A 26 17.59 12.57 1.41
C THR A 26 18.05 13.99 1.78
N LEU A 27 19.35 14.19 2.02
CA LEU A 27 19.90 15.52 2.31
C LEU A 27 19.70 16.50 1.14
N ALA A 28 19.96 16.05 -0.09
CA ALA A 28 19.70 16.85 -1.28
C ALA A 28 18.21 17.25 -1.39
N GLY A 29 17.29 16.31 -1.11
CA GLY A 29 15.86 16.59 -1.08
C GLY A 29 15.48 17.64 -0.02
N LEU A 30 16.04 17.57 1.18
CA LEU A 30 15.80 18.57 2.24
C LEU A 30 16.37 19.95 1.85
N VAL A 31 17.55 20.00 1.24
CA VAL A 31 18.13 21.25 0.75
C VAL A 31 17.25 21.86 -0.36
N VAL A 32 16.80 21.06 -1.31
CA VAL A 32 15.89 21.52 -2.38
C VAL A 32 14.59 22.05 -1.78
N TRP A 33 14.02 21.34 -0.79
CA TRP A 33 12.81 21.80 -0.09
C TRP A 33 13.02 23.18 0.56
N GLU A 34 14.11 23.37 1.32
CA GLU A 34 14.39 24.63 1.99
C GLU A 34 14.64 25.79 0.99
N LEU A 35 15.33 25.49 -0.14
CA LEU A 35 15.49 26.47 -1.22
C LEU A 35 14.15 26.87 -1.85
N LEU A 36 13.23 25.91 -2.02
CA LEU A 36 11.87 26.20 -2.51
C LEU A 36 11.08 27.06 -1.49
N ALA A 37 11.21 26.77 -0.18
CA ALA A 37 10.58 27.58 0.86
C ALA A 37 11.10 29.03 0.86
N LEU A 38 12.41 29.22 0.78
CA LEU A 38 13.03 30.55 0.66
C LEU A 38 12.54 31.28 -0.60
N LEU A 39 12.49 30.59 -1.73
CA LEU A 39 12.01 31.16 -2.99
C LEU A 39 10.53 31.54 -2.93
N ALA A 40 9.69 30.71 -2.35
CA ALA A 40 8.27 30.98 -2.16
C ALA A 40 8.04 32.22 -1.28
N GLY A 41 8.74 32.30 -0.14
CA GLY A 41 8.70 33.47 0.75
C GLY A 41 9.19 34.78 0.08
N ALA A 42 10.17 34.70 -0.83
CA ALA A 42 10.66 35.84 -1.57
C ALA A 42 9.71 36.31 -2.69
N LEU A 43 8.95 35.37 -3.29
CA LEU A 43 8.06 35.68 -4.42
C LEU A 43 6.64 36.07 -4.01
N THR A 44 6.17 35.63 -2.84
CA THR A 44 4.78 35.86 -2.40
C THR A 44 4.73 36.17 -0.90
N ALA A 45 3.89 37.16 -0.51
CA ALA A 45 3.67 37.46 0.89
C ALA A 45 3.07 36.29 1.72
N GLN A 46 2.58 35.27 1.06
CA GLN A 46 2.00 34.03 1.67
C GLN A 46 2.86 32.80 1.42
N GLY A 47 4.12 32.98 0.97
CA GLY A 47 5.02 31.90 0.60
C GLY A 47 5.25 30.89 1.72
N ASP A 48 5.33 31.35 2.96
CA ASP A 48 5.51 30.52 4.16
C ASP A 48 4.31 29.59 4.43
N HIS A 49 3.11 29.96 3.99
CA HIS A 49 1.92 29.12 4.06
C HIS A 49 1.84 28.08 2.92
N VAL A 50 2.53 28.32 1.80
CA VAL A 50 2.50 27.39 0.64
C VAL A 50 3.62 26.37 0.75
N VAL A 51 4.83 26.79 1.11
CA VAL A 51 5.98 25.91 1.34
C VAL A 51 6.62 26.29 2.69
N PRO A 52 6.21 25.63 3.78
CA PRO A 52 6.73 25.97 5.11
C PRO A 52 8.20 25.57 5.23
N HIS A 53 8.96 26.37 5.96
CA HIS A 53 10.33 26.07 6.32
C HIS A 53 10.42 24.80 7.16
N LEU A 54 11.50 24.04 7.01
CA LEU A 54 11.73 22.81 7.78
C LEU A 54 11.65 23.05 9.29
N LYS A 55 12.08 24.21 9.76
CA LYS A 55 11.97 24.60 11.16
C LYS A 55 10.51 24.63 11.63
N VAL A 56 9.61 25.27 10.87
CA VAL A 56 8.16 25.37 11.19
C VAL A 56 7.54 23.99 11.21
N ILE A 57 7.85 23.14 10.22
CA ILE A 57 7.36 21.76 10.16
C ILE A 57 7.76 20.99 11.43
N VAL A 58 9.01 21.12 11.91
CA VAL A 58 9.51 20.35 13.06
C VAL A 58 9.03 20.95 14.39
N THR A 59 8.83 22.25 14.50
CA THR A 59 8.38 22.89 15.76
C THR A 59 6.86 22.95 15.86
N GLU A 60 6.22 23.73 15.01
CA GLU A 60 4.78 24.00 15.06
C GLU A 60 3.97 22.85 14.45
N GLY A 61 4.44 22.30 13.33
CA GLY A 61 3.79 21.18 12.67
C GLY A 61 3.67 19.94 13.57
N ILE A 62 4.72 19.57 14.29
CA ILE A 62 4.68 18.42 15.19
C ILE A 62 3.69 18.65 16.35
N THR A 63 3.76 19.80 17.03
CA THR A 63 2.86 20.08 18.17
C THR A 63 1.41 20.22 17.72
N GLY A 64 1.18 20.83 16.53
CA GLY A 64 -0.14 20.96 15.93
C GLY A 64 -0.84 19.61 15.64
N LEU A 65 -0.10 18.52 15.45
CA LEU A 65 -0.69 17.19 15.31
C LEU A 65 -1.47 16.74 16.56
N SER A 66 -1.29 17.40 17.73
CA SER A 66 -2.06 17.14 18.94
C SER A 66 -3.57 17.34 18.74
N HIS A 67 -3.98 18.21 17.82
CA HIS A 67 -5.39 18.44 17.47
C HIS A 67 -6.09 17.20 16.87
N PHE A 68 -5.34 16.25 16.33
CA PHE A 68 -5.89 15.01 15.78
C PHE A 68 -6.02 13.89 16.81
N TYR A 69 -5.65 14.15 18.10
CA TYR A 69 -5.88 13.20 19.16
C TYR A 69 -7.36 13.18 19.57
N ARG A 70 -7.98 12.03 19.50
CA ARG A 70 -9.42 11.85 19.71
C ARG A 70 -9.78 11.45 21.15
N GLY A 71 -8.80 11.33 22.02
CA GLY A 71 -9.02 10.90 23.42
C GLY A 71 -9.15 9.38 23.56
N GLY A 72 -9.53 8.95 24.76
CA GLY A 72 -9.78 7.54 25.08
C GLY A 72 -8.56 6.78 25.61
N TRP A 73 -7.35 7.36 25.59
CA TRP A 73 -6.12 6.75 26.10
C TRP A 73 -5.54 7.46 27.33
N GLY A 74 -6.40 8.12 28.11
CA GLY A 74 -6.07 8.73 29.39
C GLY A 74 -5.96 10.26 29.36
N PRO A 75 -5.03 10.89 28.58
CA PRO A 75 -4.92 12.34 28.54
C PRO A 75 -6.17 13.03 27.98
N ALA A 76 -6.43 14.26 28.46
CA ALA A 76 -7.45 15.14 27.89
C ALA A 76 -7.05 15.55 26.47
N THR A 77 -8.03 15.78 25.60
CA THR A 77 -7.82 16.28 24.25
C THR A 77 -7.61 17.80 24.23
N THR A 78 -7.09 18.35 23.15
CA THR A 78 -7.01 19.82 22.98
C THR A 78 -8.39 20.47 23.00
N LEU A 79 -9.44 19.80 22.51
CA LEU A 79 -10.83 20.23 22.61
C LEU A 79 -11.33 20.29 24.06
N GLN A 80 -10.72 19.53 24.96
CA GLN A 80 -11.01 19.52 26.41
C GLN A 80 -10.09 20.50 27.19
N GLY A 81 -9.34 21.34 26.50
CA GLY A 81 -8.49 22.35 27.07
C GLY A 81 -7.05 21.91 27.37
N ALA A 82 -6.63 20.74 26.93
CA ALA A 82 -5.22 20.34 27.04
C ALA A 82 -4.34 21.22 26.14
N PRO A 83 -3.15 21.67 26.58
CA PRO A 83 -2.24 22.41 25.75
C PRO A 83 -1.64 21.52 24.65
N ASP A 84 -1.28 22.14 23.53
CA ASP A 84 -0.54 21.48 22.47
C ASP A 84 0.79 20.96 23.00
N SER A 85 1.05 19.69 22.74
CA SER A 85 2.27 19.04 23.22
C SER A 85 2.72 17.92 22.28
N VAL A 86 4.04 17.68 22.25
CA VAL A 86 4.63 16.57 21.51
C VAL A 86 4.08 15.22 21.99
N GLY A 87 3.76 15.09 23.28
CA GLY A 87 3.17 13.87 23.83
C GLY A 87 1.79 13.57 23.25
N LEU A 88 0.89 14.57 23.20
CA LEU A 88 -0.43 14.43 22.57
C LEU A 88 -0.31 14.21 21.06
N ALA A 89 0.62 14.88 20.38
CA ALA A 89 0.91 14.67 18.97
C ALA A 89 1.34 13.22 18.70
N ALA A 90 2.21 12.65 19.53
CA ALA A 90 2.64 11.26 19.42
C ALA A 90 1.46 10.29 19.60
N LEU A 91 0.56 10.55 20.58
CA LEU A 91 -0.66 9.77 20.78
C LEU A 91 -1.61 9.89 19.59
N ALA A 92 -1.76 11.08 19.01
CA ALA A 92 -2.58 11.32 17.81
C ALA A 92 -2.08 10.50 16.62
N VAL A 93 -0.77 10.56 16.37
CA VAL A 93 -0.10 9.80 15.30
C VAL A 93 -0.25 8.30 15.52
N LEU A 94 -0.03 7.82 16.74
CA LEU A 94 -0.16 6.40 17.08
C LEU A 94 -1.60 5.93 16.92
N GLN A 95 -2.58 6.66 17.43
CA GLN A 95 -4.00 6.31 17.36
C GLN A 95 -4.48 6.25 15.89
N ASN A 96 -4.25 7.30 15.11
CA ASN A 96 -4.67 7.35 13.72
C ASN A 96 -3.85 6.38 12.86
N GLY A 97 -2.56 6.22 13.13
CA GLY A 97 -1.69 5.26 12.45
C GLY A 97 -2.13 3.81 12.64
N LEU A 98 -2.50 3.42 13.86
CA LEU A 98 -3.00 2.08 14.15
C LEU A 98 -4.36 1.82 13.48
N VAL A 99 -5.24 2.80 13.43
CA VAL A 99 -6.53 2.69 12.73
C VAL A 99 -6.31 2.48 11.23
N THR A 100 -5.48 3.30 10.60
CA THR A 100 -5.12 3.17 9.18
C THR A 100 -4.45 1.83 8.87
N LEU A 101 -3.47 1.43 9.70
CA LEU A 101 -2.78 0.15 9.55
C LEU A 101 -3.73 -1.04 9.74
N GLY A 102 -4.65 -0.97 10.69
CA GLY A 102 -5.68 -1.99 10.91
C GLY A 102 -6.57 -2.18 9.67
N ARG A 103 -7.04 -1.09 9.06
CA ARG A 103 -7.83 -1.14 7.81
C ARG A 103 -7.02 -1.72 6.65
N PHE A 104 -5.77 -1.29 6.51
CA PHE A 104 -4.86 -1.82 5.50
C PHE A 104 -4.66 -3.33 5.68
N VAL A 105 -4.25 -3.78 6.86
CA VAL A 105 -3.93 -5.19 7.12
C VAL A 105 -5.16 -6.08 6.92
N THR A 106 -6.30 -5.71 7.51
CA THR A 106 -7.52 -6.51 7.37
C THR A 106 -8.01 -6.57 5.93
N GLY A 107 -8.05 -5.44 5.21
CA GLY A 107 -8.47 -5.40 3.82
C GLY A 107 -7.51 -6.13 2.88
N TYR A 108 -6.20 -5.97 3.08
CA TYR A 108 -5.18 -6.65 2.28
C TYR A 108 -5.21 -8.17 2.50
N LEU A 109 -5.29 -8.63 3.75
CA LEU A 109 -5.41 -10.06 4.07
C LEU A 109 -6.71 -10.66 3.51
N ALA A 110 -7.83 -9.93 3.59
CA ALA A 110 -9.09 -10.35 2.96
C ALA A 110 -8.94 -10.46 1.44
N ALA A 111 -8.26 -9.51 0.79
CA ALA A 111 -7.97 -9.58 -0.64
C ALA A 111 -7.11 -10.79 -1.01
N LEU A 112 -6.12 -11.16 -0.19
CA LEU A 112 -5.34 -12.39 -0.38
C LEU A 112 -6.18 -13.63 -0.17
N ALA A 113 -6.97 -13.68 0.91
CA ALA A 113 -7.80 -14.83 1.26
C ALA A 113 -8.88 -15.14 0.20
N LEU A 114 -9.38 -14.12 -0.50
CA LEU A 114 -10.36 -14.26 -1.57
C LEU A 114 -9.68 -14.37 -2.95
N GLY A 115 -8.67 -13.56 -3.22
CA GLY A 115 -8.04 -13.44 -4.53
C GLY A 115 -7.17 -14.64 -4.91
N LEU A 116 -6.44 -15.24 -3.96
CA LEU A 116 -5.62 -16.42 -4.24
C LEU A 116 -6.50 -17.63 -4.64
N PRO A 117 -7.52 -18.05 -3.85
CA PRO A 117 -8.38 -19.14 -4.25
C PRO A 117 -9.14 -18.88 -5.55
N ALA A 118 -9.69 -17.66 -5.71
CA ALA A 118 -10.39 -17.27 -6.94
C ALA A 118 -9.44 -17.32 -8.15
N GLY A 119 -8.21 -16.82 -8.01
CA GLY A 119 -7.19 -16.86 -9.06
C GLY A 119 -6.76 -18.29 -9.41
N LEU A 120 -6.62 -19.19 -8.43
CA LEU A 120 -6.37 -20.62 -8.67
C LEU A 120 -7.49 -21.26 -9.48
N LEU A 121 -8.75 -20.98 -9.14
CA LEU A 121 -9.91 -21.51 -9.87
C LEU A 121 -9.98 -20.97 -11.30
N VAL A 122 -9.84 -19.67 -11.47
CA VAL A 122 -9.86 -19.00 -12.78
C VAL A 122 -8.69 -19.47 -13.64
N GLY A 123 -7.49 -19.59 -13.06
CA GLY A 123 -6.28 -20.03 -13.76
C GLY A 123 -6.32 -21.47 -14.26
N ALA A 124 -7.09 -22.34 -13.59
CA ALA A 124 -7.18 -23.76 -13.93
C ALA A 124 -7.85 -24.04 -15.30
N ALA A 125 -8.68 -23.14 -15.82
CA ALA A 125 -9.40 -23.31 -17.07
C ALA A 125 -9.12 -22.14 -18.04
N ARG A 126 -8.49 -22.42 -19.19
CA ARG A 126 -8.13 -21.41 -20.19
C ARG A 126 -9.29 -20.49 -20.60
N PRO A 127 -10.51 -20.99 -20.93
CA PRO A 127 -11.61 -20.11 -21.33
C PRO A 127 -12.06 -19.19 -20.19
N VAL A 128 -12.10 -19.69 -18.96
CA VAL A 128 -12.47 -18.90 -17.78
C VAL A 128 -11.43 -17.82 -17.53
N ARG A 129 -10.14 -18.14 -17.65
CA ARG A 129 -9.04 -17.18 -17.49
C ARG A 129 -9.09 -16.06 -18.53
N LEU A 130 -9.39 -16.38 -19.79
CA LEU A 130 -9.52 -15.36 -20.84
C LEU A 130 -10.72 -14.44 -20.59
N ALA A 131 -11.88 -15.01 -20.23
CA ALA A 131 -13.07 -14.22 -19.90
C ALA A 131 -12.87 -13.34 -18.66
N ALA A 132 -12.36 -13.93 -17.57
CA ALA A 132 -12.05 -13.21 -16.33
C ALA A 132 -10.98 -12.14 -16.53
N GLY A 133 -9.99 -12.40 -17.40
CA GLY A 133 -8.95 -11.44 -17.76
C GLY A 133 -9.50 -10.16 -18.39
N GLY A 134 -10.50 -10.29 -19.27
CA GLY A 134 -11.18 -9.15 -19.88
C GLY A 134 -11.95 -8.31 -18.84
N VAL A 135 -12.80 -8.95 -18.04
CA VAL A 135 -13.60 -8.28 -17.01
C VAL A 135 -12.70 -7.64 -15.94
N ALA A 136 -11.75 -8.38 -15.41
CA ALA A 136 -10.85 -7.87 -14.38
C ALA A 136 -9.90 -6.79 -14.94
N GLY A 137 -9.54 -6.87 -16.23
CA GLY A 137 -8.81 -5.82 -16.94
C GLY A 137 -9.58 -4.50 -16.95
N LEU A 138 -10.88 -4.53 -17.25
CA LEU A 138 -11.77 -3.36 -17.22
C LEU A 138 -11.94 -2.82 -15.79
N LEU A 139 -12.22 -3.69 -14.82
CA LEU A 139 -12.41 -3.28 -13.41
C LEU A 139 -11.15 -2.67 -12.80
N ARG A 140 -9.97 -3.11 -13.20
CA ARG A 140 -8.70 -2.53 -12.77
C ARG A 140 -8.44 -1.14 -13.36
N MET A 141 -9.07 -0.80 -14.48
CA MET A 141 -8.96 0.54 -15.09
C MET A 141 -9.86 1.57 -14.41
N LEU A 142 -10.81 1.14 -13.57
CA LEU A 142 -11.62 2.07 -12.81
C LEU A 142 -10.75 2.95 -11.91
N PRO A 143 -10.94 4.27 -11.93
CA PRO A 143 -10.16 5.16 -11.08
C PRO A 143 -10.58 4.96 -9.62
N LEU A 144 -9.78 4.20 -8.85
CA LEU A 144 -10.07 3.84 -7.47
C LEU A 144 -10.40 5.06 -6.61
N LEU A 145 -9.69 6.19 -6.83
CA LEU A 145 -9.96 7.41 -6.09
C LEU A 145 -11.40 7.93 -6.30
N ALA A 146 -11.93 7.81 -7.51
CA ALA A 146 -13.30 8.20 -7.82
C ALA A 146 -14.35 7.22 -7.25
N MET A 147 -13.95 5.97 -6.99
CA MET A 147 -14.84 4.95 -6.40
C MET A 147 -15.02 5.13 -4.88
N ALA A 148 -14.09 5.79 -4.18
CA ALA A 148 -14.15 5.93 -2.74
C ALA A 148 -15.43 6.63 -2.23
N PRO A 149 -15.89 7.76 -2.80
CA PRO A 149 -17.16 8.37 -2.42
C PRO A 149 -18.37 7.45 -2.65
N LEU A 150 -18.36 6.65 -3.72
CA LEU A 150 -19.44 5.70 -4.01
C LEU A 150 -19.52 4.59 -2.96
N PHE A 151 -18.35 4.04 -2.53
CA PHE A 151 -18.30 3.06 -1.45
C PHE A 151 -18.84 3.65 -0.14
N THR A 152 -18.47 4.90 0.17
CA THR A 152 -19.01 5.60 1.34
C THR A 152 -20.53 5.82 1.24
N LEU A 153 -21.03 6.13 0.07
CA LEU A 153 -22.48 6.31 -0.17
C LEU A 153 -23.26 4.99 -0.01
N TRP A 154 -22.72 3.87 -0.54
CA TRP A 154 -23.41 2.58 -0.53
C TRP A 154 -23.31 1.86 0.83
N PHE A 155 -22.18 1.95 1.51
CA PHE A 155 -21.87 1.18 2.72
C PHE A 155 -21.73 2.04 3.99
N GLY A 156 -21.90 3.36 3.85
CA GLY A 156 -21.72 4.31 4.94
C GLY A 156 -20.24 4.64 5.23
N ALA A 157 -20.03 5.69 6.02
CA ALA A 157 -18.69 6.16 6.46
C ALA A 157 -18.16 5.29 7.62
N THR A 158 -17.95 4.01 7.38
CA THR A 158 -17.55 3.03 8.41
C THR A 158 -16.20 2.40 8.12
N SER A 159 -15.52 1.90 9.15
CA SER A 159 -14.29 1.12 8.95
C SER A 159 -14.52 -0.14 8.12
N GLY A 160 -15.73 -0.73 8.20
CA GLY A 160 -16.11 -1.87 7.35
C GLY A 160 -16.16 -1.52 5.86
N ALA A 161 -16.72 -0.36 5.51
CA ALA A 161 -16.74 0.14 4.14
C ALA A 161 -15.31 0.36 3.61
N SER A 162 -14.43 0.95 4.43
CA SER A 162 -13.02 1.12 4.08
C SER A 162 -12.32 -0.21 3.83
N ILE A 163 -12.46 -1.17 4.76
CA ILE A 163 -11.89 -2.52 4.62
C ILE A 163 -12.41 -3.20 3.34
N GLY A 164 -13.72 -3.09 3.06
CA GLY A 164 -14.33 -3.60 1.84
C GLY A 164 -13.74 -2.96 0.58
N PHE A 165 -13.51 -1.64 0.61
CA PHE A 165 -12.90 -0.91 -0.50
C PHE A 165 -11.44 -1.31 -0.73
N VAL A 166 -10.66 -1.46 0.33
CA VAL A 166 -9.28 -1.97 0.26
C VAL A 166 -9.25 -3.38 -0.30
N THR A 167 -10.16 -4.25 0.19
CA THR A 167 -10.31 -5.61 -0.32
C THR A 167 -10.62 -5.61 -1.81
N PHE A 168 -11.58 -4.79 -2.23
CA PHE A 168 -11.97 -4.66 -3.64
C PHE A 168 -10.78 -4.25 -4.53
N GLY A 169 -10.05 -3.19 -4.15
CA GLY A 169 -8.92 -2.70 -4.96
C GLY A 169 -7.77 -3.72 -5.09
N ALA A 170 -7.38 -4.37 -4.00
CA ALA A 170 -6.29 -5.33 -4.00
C ALA A 170 -6.71 -6.69 -4.60
N PHE A 171 -7.97 -7.10 -4.45
CA PHE A 171 -8.50 -8.39 -4.91
C PHE A 171 -8.23 -8.65 -6.40
N TRP A 172 -8.53 -7.70 -7.27
CA TRP A 172 -8.37 -7.85 -8.72
C TRP A 172 -6.91 -8.02 -9.13
N VAL A 173 -6.01 -7.34 -8.44
CA VAL A 173 -4.56 -7.48 -8.67
C VAL A 173 -4.11 -8.89 -8.31
N VAL A 174 -4.51 -9.38 -7.13
CA VAL A 174 -4.15 -10.73 -6.65
C VAL A 174 -4.78 -11.81 -7.52
N LEU A 175 -6.07 -11.70 -7.85
CA LEU A 175 -6.79 -12.65 -8.68
C LEU A 175 -6.10 -12.83 -10.04
N LEU A 176 -5.86 -11.72 -10.76
CA LEU A 176 -5.28 -11.78 -12.10
C LEU A 176 -3.85 -12.30 -12.07
N ALA A 177 -3.03 -11.85 -11.11
CA ALA A 177 -1.67 -12.32 -10.98
C ALA A 177 -1.64 -13.82 -10.72
N THR A 178 -2.50 -14.32 -9.82
CA THR A 178 -2.60 -15.74 -9.52
C THR A 178 -3.08 -16.55 -10.73
N ALA A 179 -4.13 -16.08 -11.41
CA ALA A 179 -4.66 -16.75 -12.60
C ALA A 179 -3.62 -16.84 -13.73
N ASN A 180 -2.84 -15.78 -13.94
CA ASN A 180 -1.77 -15.76 -14.94
C ASN A 180 -0.62 -16.70 -14.54
N ALA A 181 -0.16 -16.64 -13.28
CA ALA A 181 0.90 -17.50 -12.78
C ALA A 181 0.53 -19.00 -12.90
N VAL A 182 -0.72 -19.38 -12.58
CA VAL A 182 -1.22 -20.74 -12.83
C VAL A 182 -1.18 -21.10 -14.30
N GLY A 183 -1.57 -20.15 -15.17
CA GLY A 183 -1.57 -20.37 -16.62
C GLY A 183 -0.19 -20.50 -17.25
N ASN A 184 0.84 -19.96 -16.60
CA ASN A 184 2.24 -20.05 -17.03
C ASN A 184 2.93 -21.34 -16.59
N LEU A 185 2.31 -22.11 -15.67
CA LEU A 185 2.89 -23.38 -15.21
C LEU A 185 2.94 -24.41 -16.34
N PRO A 186 4.07 -25.13 -16.47
CA PRO A 186 4.16 -26.24 -17.42
C PRO A 186 3.15 -27.34 -17.10
N PRO A 187 2.50 -27.96 -18.10
CA PRO A 187 1.44 -28.97 -17.89
C PRO A 187 1.86 -30.14 -16.99
N HIS A 188 3.12 -30.56 -17.05
CA HIS A 188 3.61 -31.68 -16.23
C HIS A 188 3.52 -31.44 -14.71
N VAL A 189 3.52 -30.15 -14.26
CA VAL A 189 3.38 -29.81 -12.83
C VAL A 189 2.01 -30.22 -12.29
N THR A 190 0.98 -30.21 -13.14
CA THR A 190 -0.39 -30.60 -12.76
C THR A 190 -0.76 -32.00 -13.19
N ASP A 191 -0.23 -32.50 -14.30
CA ASP A 191 -0.62 -33.76 -14.90
C ASP A 191 0.03 -34.96 -14.17
N TYR A 192 1.32 -34.88 -13.85
CA TYR A 192 2.01 -35.93 -13.11
C TYR A 192 1.37 -36.24 -11.75
N PRO A 193 1.06 -35.27 -10.87
CA PRO A 193 0.36 -35.57 -9.61
C PRO A 193 -1.04 -36.18 -9.80
N ARG A 194 -1.73 -35.88 -10.92
CA ARG A 194 -3.02 -36.50 -11.25
C ARG A 194 -2.88 -37.98 -11.55
N THR A 195 -1.80 -38.38 -12.24
CA THR A 195 -1.57 -39.82 -12.50
C THR A 195 -1.31 -40.60 -11.22
N LEU A 196 -0.83 -39.93 -10.15
CA LEU A 196 -0.66 -40.50 -8.82
C LEU A 196 -1.95 -40.52 -7.97
N GLY A 197 -3.09 -40.10 -8.52
CA GLY A 197 -4.39 -40.13 -7.85
C GLY A 197 -4.62 -38.95 -6.86
N LEU A 198 -3.78 -37.90 -6.89
CA LEU A 198 -3.98 -36.73 -6.00
C LEU A 198 -5.24 -35.97 -6.40
N SER A 199 -6.01 -35.54 -5.39
CA SER A 199 -7.20 -34.71 -5.60
C SER A 199 -6.82 -33.32 -6.12
N ARG A 200 -7.71 -32.67 -6.90
CA ARG A 200 -7.52 -31.33 -7.46
C ARG A 200 -7.17 -30.31 -6.39
N THR A 201 -7.86 -30.35 -5.24
CA THR A 201 -7.60 -29.43 -4.12
C THR A 201 -6.17 -29.62 -3.58
N ARG A 202 -5.72 -30.86 -3.39
CA ARG A 202 -4.38 -31.16 -2.90
C ARG A 202 -3.30 -30.71 -3.89
N ILE A 203 -3.52 -30.89 -5.18
CA ILE A 203 -2.64 -30.41 -6.23
C ILE A 203 -2.57 -28.88 -6.19
N SER A 204 -3.72 -28.18 -6.12
CA SER A 204 -3.76 -26.71 -6.10
C SER A 204 -3.07 -26.11 -4.88
N THR A 205 -3.28 -26.68 -3.67
CA THR A 205 -2.77 -26.09 -2.42
C THR A 205 -1.32 -26.47 -2.12
N HIS A 206 -0.89 -27.70 -2.44
CA HIS A 206 0.43 -28.23 -2.03
C HIS A 206 1.46 -28.23 -3.16
N ILE A 207 1.02 -28.13 -4.42
CA ILE A 207 1.93 -28.15 -5.58
C ILE A 207 1.85 -26.83 -6.35
N VAL A 208 0.67 -26.46 -6.83
CA VAL A 208 0.50 -25.26 -7.67
C VAL A 208 0.77 -23.98 -6.87
N LEU A 209 0.14 -23.83 -5.71
CA LEU A 209 0.30 -22.60 -4.91
C LEU A 209 1.77 -22.33 -4.52
N PRO A 210 2.53 -23.27 -3.96
CA PRO A 210 3.95 -23.06 -3.71
C PRO A 210 4.75 -22.77 -4.99
N ALA A 211 4.44 -23.45 -6.09
CA ALA A 211 5.17 -23.27 -7.36
C ALA A 211 5.00 -21.89 -7.97
N ILE A 212 3.85 -21.21 -7.75
CA ILE A 212 3.59 -19.86 -8.30
C ILE A 212 4.03 -18.73 -7.37
N VAL A 213 4.30 -18.99 -6.08
CA VAL A 213 4.68 -17.92 -5.11
C VAL A 213 5.83 -17.04 -5.59
N PRO A 214 6.91 -17.58 -6.20
CA PRO A 214 7.98 -16.72 -6.74
C PRO A 214 7.50 -15.72 -7.79
N GLU A 215 6.60 -16.13 -8.68
CA GLU A 215 6.02 -15.28 -9.71
C GLU A 215 5.07 -14.22 -9.12
N LEU A 216 4.36 -14.56 -8.04
CA LEU A 216 3.43 -13.66 -7.36
C LEU A 216 4.11 -12.53 -6.58
N ARG A 217 5.38 -12.65 -6.21
CA ARG A 217 6.07 -11.70 -5.33
C ARG A 217 5.87 -10.24 -5.74
N GLY A 218 6.14 -9.91 -7.00
CA GLY A 218 5.97 -8.55 -7.50
C GLY A 218 4.53 -8.07 -7.50
N ALA A 219 3.59 -8.97 -7.82
CA ALA A 219 2.17 -8.67 -7.82
C ALA A 219 1.61 -8.44 -6.41
N LEU A 220 2.09 -9.16 -5.40
CA LEU A 220 1.70 -8.97 -4.00
C LEU A 220 2.17 -7.61 -3.47
N VAL A 221 3.38 -7.19 -3.82
CA VAL A 221 3.85 -5.83 -3.49
C VAL A 221 3.03 -4.76 -4.21
N LEU A 222 2.67 -4.97 -5.48
CA LEU A 222 1.78 -4.07 -6.22
C LEU A 222 0.38 -4.00 -5.58
N ALA A 223 -0.19 -5.14 -5.19
CA ALA A 223 -1.47 -5.21 -4.49
C ALA A 223 -1.44 -4.46 -3.15
N ALA A 224 -0.32 -4.53 -2.40
CA ALA A 224 -0.14 -3.74 -1.19
C ALA A 224 -0.12 -2.23 -1.48
N GLY A 225 0.53 -1.79 -2.55
CA GLY A 225 0.49 -0.39 -3.00
C GLY A 225 -0.93 0.07 -3.37
N THR A 226 -1.69 -0.78 -4.09
CA THR A 226 -3.09 -0.51 -4.41
C THR A 226 -3.96 -0.45 -3.15
N ALA A 227 -3.75 -1.36 -2.19
CA ALA A 227 -4.44 -1.35 -0.90
C ALA A 227 -4.20 -0.03 -0.14
N TRP A 228 -2.97 0.48 -0.12
CA TRP A 228 -2.64 1.77 0.48
C TRP A 228 -3.34 2.95 -0.20
N ALA A 229 -3.42 2.95 -1.54
CA ALA A 229 -4.18 3.95 -2.28
C ALA A 229 -5.68 3.91 -1.92
N CYS A 230 -6.25 2.72 -1.75
CA CYS A 230 -7.64 2.55 -1.32
C CYS A 230 -7.87 3.01 0.12
N VAL A 231 -6.96 2.70 1.06
CA VAL A 231 -7.04 3.20 2.45
C VAL A 231 -7.06 4.73 2.45
N LEU A 232 -6.08 5.36 1.78
CA LEU A 232 -6.01 6.81 1.70
C LEU A 232 -7.30 7.41 1.13
N ALA A 233 -7.78 6.88 0.00
CA ALA A 233 -9.00 7.38 -0.64
C ALA A 233 -10.22 7.24 0.27
N SER A 234 -10.41 6.12 0.96
CA SER A 234 -11.53 5.90 1.86
C SER A 234 -11.50 6.80 3.09
N GLU A 235 -10.32 7.09 3.63
CA GLU A 235 -10.14 7.98 4.77
C GLU A 235 -10.26 9.47 4.41
N LEU A 236 -9.91 9.85 3.16
CA LEU A 236 -10.13 11.22 2.68
C LEU A 236 -11.61 11.57 2.51
N TYR A 237 -12.46 10.62 2.07
CA TYR A 237 -13.80 10.91 1.57
C TYR A 237 -14.95 10.47 2.48
N GLY A 238 -14.74 10.22 3.75
CA GLY A 238 -15.94 9.95 4.55
C GLY A 238 -15.73 9.48 5.97
N ILE A 239 -14.57 8.96 6.31
CA ILE A 239 -14.33 8.39 7.64
C ILE A 239 -13.59 9.39 8.51
N GLN A 240 -14.14 9.66 9.71
CA GLN A 240 -13.56 10.65 10.63
C GLN A 240 -12.49 10.05 11.54
N SER A 241 -11.58 9.23 10.99
CA SER A 241 -10.46 8.63 11.75
C SER A 241 -9.41 8.07 10.81
N GLY A 242 -8.18 7.99 11.27
CA GLY A 242 -7.04 7.53 10.50
C GLY A 242 -6.17 8.66 9.96
N LEU A 243 -5.00 8.32 9.41
CA LEU A 243 -4.04 9.30 8.89
C LEU A 243 -4.58 10.02 7.64
N GLY A 244 -5.37 9.35 6.79
CA GLY A 244 -5.99 9.97 5.63
C GLY A 244 -7.06 11.00 6.03
N TRP A 245 -7.81 10.75 7.12
CA TRP A 245 -8.70 11.74 7.70
C TRP A 245 -7.91 12.94 8.26
N ALA A 246 -6.84 12.71 8.99
CA ALA A 246 -5.98 13.78 9.47
C ALA A 246 -5.42 14.61 8.30
N LEU A 247 -5.01 13.95 7.21
CA LEU A 247 -4.56 14.63 5.99
C LEU A 247 -5.66 15.49 5.35
N ASN A 248 -6.90 15.02 5.32
CA ASN A 248 -8.03 15.80 4.83
C ASN A 248 -8.29 17.03 5.70
N GLN A 249 -8.22 16.90 7.03
CA GLN A 249 -8.37 18.04 7.94
C GLN A 249 -7.28 19.08 7.73
N THR A 250 -6.01 18.68 7.58
CA THR A 250 -4.92 19.61 7.28
C THR A 250 -5.14 20.33 5.95
N LEU A 251 -5.70 19.65 4.94
CA LEU A 251 -6.05 20.26 3.65
C LEU A 251 -7.19 21.28 3.80
N VAL A 252 -8.26 20.94 4.52
CA VAL A 252 -9.43 21.82 4.72
C VAL A 252 -9.05 23.10 5.47
N TYR A 253 -8.17 22.99 6.45
CA TYR A 253 -7.72 24.13 7.27
C TYR A 253 -6.42 24.78 6.74
N SER A 254 -5.90 24.34 5.58
CA SER A 254 -4.67 24.88 4.98
C SER A 254 -3.44 24.81 5.89
N LEU A 255 -3.34 23.76 6.73
CA LEU A 255 -2.24 23.50 7.66
C LEU A 255 -1.12 22.74 6.94
N VAL A 256 -0.36 23.40 6.09
CA VAL A 256 0.59 22.76 5.16
C VAL A 256 1.76 22.11 5.88
N ASP A 257 2.22 22.65 6.99
CA ASP A 257 3.25 22.10 7.88
C ASP A 257 2.85 20.70 8.42
N GLN A 258 1.62 20.58 8.95
CA GLN A 258 1.06 19.32 9.42
C GLN A 258 0.73 18.36 8.27
N MET A 259 0.26 18.90 7.13
CA MET A 259 -0.04 18.10 5.94
C MET A 259 1.20 17.33 5.44
N VAL A 260 2.36 18.00 5.39
CA VAL A 260 3.64 17.39 5.02
C VAL A 260 4.02 16.26 5.98
N LEU A 261 3.85 16.48 7.29
CA LEU A 261 4.13 15.46 8.31
C LEU A 261 3.22 14.24 8.18
N VAL A 262 1.90 14.44 8.07
CA VAL A 262 0.93 13.34 7.95
C VAL A 262 1.15 12.57 6.64
N ALA A 263 1.41 13.26 5.52
CA ALA A 263 1.75 12.62 4.25
C ALA A 263 3.05 11.81 4.35
N GLY A 264 4.06 12.34 5.02
CA GLY A 264 5.32 11.64 5.29
C GLY A 264 5.14 10.39 6.14
N LEU A 265 4.32 10.46 7.20
CA LEU A 265 3.96 9.32 8.04
C LEU A 265 3.21 8.24 7.23
N PHE A 266 2.24 8.64 6.42
CA PHE A 266 1.49 7.74 5.56
C PHE A 266 2.42 7.03 4.56
N ALA A 267 3.30 7.78 3.90
CA ALA A 267 4.30 7.24 2.98
C ALA A 267 5.29 6.29 3.69
N GLY A 268 5.71 6.64 4.91
CA GLY A 268 6.58 5.81 5.73
C GLY A 268 5.96 4.45 6.08
N LEU A 269 4.69 4.44 6.52
CA LEU A 269 3.94 3.22 6.80
C LEU A 269 3.72 2.38 5.54
N SER A 270 3.37 3.01 4.42
CA SER A 270 3.21 2.33 3.14
C SER A 270 4.52 1.66 2.69
N LEU A 271 5.64 2.35 2.80
CA LEU A 271 6.95 1.80 2.46
C LEU A 271 7.37 0.67 3.39
N ALA A 272 7.15 0.81 4.71
CA ALA A 272 7.49 -0.20 5.69
C ALA A 272 6.71 -1.51 5.46
N THR A 273 5.40 -1.41 5.25
CA THR A 273 4.54 -2.57 4.99
C THR A 273 4.82 -3.21 3.63
N SER A 274 5.08 -2.42 2.58
CA SER A 274 5.47 -2.95 1.26
C SER A 274 6.80 -3.71 1.33
N ARG A 275 7.78 -3.22 2.09
CA ARG A 275 9.03 -3.94 2.35
C ARG A 275 8.82 -5.20 3.17
N LEU A 276 7.90 -5.17 4.14
CA LEU A 276 7.53 -6.35 4.92
C LEU A 276 6.93 -7.43 4.01
N VAL A 277 5.99 -7.06 3.14
CA VAL A 277 5.39 -7.97 2.15
C VAL A 277 6.48 -8.58 1.25
N ASP A 278 7.39 -7.76 0.72
CA ASP A 278 8.50 -8.22 -0.10
C ASP A 278 9.45 -9.16 0.67
N ALA A 279 9.74 -8.86 1.93
CA ALA A 279 10.60 -9.69 2.78
C ALA A 279 9.94 -11.03 3.13
N VAL A 280 8.65 -11.04 3.47
CA VAL A 280 7.88 -12.26 3.79
C VAL A 280 7.81 -13.16 2.56
N THR A 281 7.40 -12.61 1.41
CA THR A 281 7.32 -13.36 0.16
C THR A 281 8.69 -13.87 -0.29
N GLY A 282 9.75 -13.06 -0.13
CA GLY A 282 11.13 -13.48 -0.42
C GLY A 282 11.61 -14.61 0.49
N ARG A 283 11.18 -14.68 1.75
CA ARG A 283 11.50 -15.81 2.64
C ARG A 283 10.77 -17.09 2.22
N LEU A 284 9.53 -16.96 1.78
CA LEU A 284 8.72 -18.10 1.29
C LEU A 284 9.26 -18.68 -0.03
N THR A 285 10.14 -17.97 -0.74
CA THR A 285 10.69 -18.41 -2.04
C THR A 285 12.16 -18.84 -1.99
N ARG A 286 12.79 -18.86 -0.82
CA ARG A 286 14.22 -19.23 -0.66
C ARG A 286 14.59 -20.63 -1.15
N TRP A 287 13.63 -21.53 -1.23
CA TRP A 287 13.85 -22.90 -1.74
C TRP A 287 14.05 -22.96 -3.26
N ASN A 288 13.89 -21.84 -3.96
CA ASN A 288 13.98 -21.76 -5.42
C ASN A 288 15.28 -21.05 -5.88
N GLU A 289 16.15 -20.62 -4.94
CA GLU A 289 17.50 -20.09 -5.18
C GLU A 289 18.54 -21.21 -5.02
#